data_e8e78632ffa6f3a19f93d6ddc69701a3
#
_entry.id   e8e78632ffa6f3a19f93d6ddc69701a3
#
_cell.length_a   1.000
_cell.length_b   1.000
_cell.length_c   1.000
_cell.angle_alpha   90.00
_cell.angle_beta   90.00
_cell.angle_gamma   90.00
#
_symmetry.space_group_name_H-M   'P 1'
#
loop_
_entity.id
_entity.type
_entity.pdbx_description
1 polymer ?
#
loop_
_entity_poly.entity_id
_entity_poly.type
_entity_poly.pdbx_seq_one_letter_code
_entity_poly.pdbx_strand_id
1 'polypeptide(L)'
;MDGASAGITLSLALLTVTLGILSARGLVRFVRARLVSQLMWGVGLGLATAATAVELIVYVGVVGPLLLQTYVFLSAAIVGFLSLGSTRVLRSTRFERGYTAYILTACGSVGALSFTTPMPSSMISGGVVSGNPPMLLLVLSSLVTVPATFVLLGAVVVSLRRTWRWQTLMMGIGACVLAAGGALYIASFPVALYYSEFIGIVLIFFGLVNLPQPSSGPAIAGYRLRANDQPPV
;
A
#
# COMPACT_ATOMS: atom_id res chain seq x y z
N MET A 1 32.83 1.06 -3.25
CA MET A 1 31.44 0.54 -3.24
C MET A 1 31.45 -0.73 -4.07
N ASP A 2 31.19 -1.83 -3.45
CA ASP A 2 31.14 -3.13 -4.15
C ASP A 2 29.92 -3.13 -5.08
N GLY A 3 30.03 -3.80 -6.23
CA GLY A 3 28.95 -3.79 -7.25
C GLY A 3 27.58 -4.19 -6.72
N ALA A 4 27.52 -5.01 -5.68
CA ALA A 4 26.28 -5.39 -5.00
C ALA A 4 25.62 -4.20 -4.27
N SER A 5 26.41 -3.31 -3.66
CA SER A 5 25.89 -2.14 -2.95
C SER A 5 25.31 -1.11 -3.91
N ALA A 6 25.91 -0.92 -5.07
CA ALA A 6 25.39 -0.03 -6.12
C ALA A 6 24.04 -0.54 -6.67
N GLY A 7 23.90 -1.87 -6.83
CA GLY A 7 22.65 -2.49 -7.29
C GLY A 7 21.48 -2.26 -6.33
N ILE A 8 21.68 -2.43 -5.02
CA ILE A 8 20.66 -2.21 -3.99
C ILE A 8 20.26 -0.73 -3.96
N THR A 9 21.22 0.19 -3.96
CA THR A 9 20.94 1.64 -3.98
C THR A 9 20.10 2.04 -5.19
N LEU A 10 20.47 1.54 -6.38
CA LEU A 10 19.71 1.82 -7.61
C LEU A 10 18.29 1.27 -7.55
N SER A 11 18.12 0.05 -7.03
CA SER A 11 16.82 -0.60 -6.88
C SER A 11 15.91 0.19 -5.92
N LEU A 12 16.41 0.60 -4.76
CA LEU A 12 15.68 1.42 -3.79
C LEU A 12 15.32 2.80 -4.36
N ALA A 13 16.24 3.44 -5.10
CA ALA A 13 15.98 4.72 -5.74
C ALA A 13 14.89 4.62 -6.81
N LEU A 14 14.97 3.62 -7.69
CA LEU A 14 13.95 3.36 -8.71
C LEU A 14 12.59 3.05 -8.08
N LEU A 15 12.57 2.26 -7.00
CA LEU A 15 11.38 1.92 -6.26
C LEU A 15 10.73 3.18 -5.68
N THR A 16 11.51 4.02 -5.00
CA THR A 16 11.04 5.28 -4.41
C THR A 16 10.43 6.20 -5.46
N VAL A 17 11.10 6.38 -6.61
CA VAL A 17 10.59 7.20 -7.71
C VAL A 17 9.30 6.63 -8.30
N THR A 18 9.25 5.32 -8.53
CA THR A 18 8.07 4.65 -9.09
C THR A 18 6.87 4.78 -8.16
N LEU A 19 7.05 4.53 -6.87
CA LEU A 19 6.00 4.70 -5.85
C LEU A 19 5.53 6.15 -5.76
N GLY A 20 6.45 7.13 -5.80
CA GLY A 20 6.13 8.55 -5.80
C GLY A 20 5.26 8.96 -6.99
N ILE A 21 5.60 8.49 -8.20
CA ILE A 21 4.80 8.73 -9.41
C ILE A 21 3.40 8.12 -9.26
N LEU A 22 3.30 6.90 -8.72
CA LEU A 22 2.02 6.23 -8.51
C LEU A 22 1.15 6.93 -7.48
N SER A 23 1.75 7.34 -6.37
CA SER A 23 1.08 8.14 -5.33
C SER A 23 0.52 9.43 -5.93
N ALA A 24 1.34 10.20 -6.64
CA ALA A 24 0.92 11.44 -7.29
C ALA A 24 -0.23 11.20 -8.28
N ARG A 25 -0.18 10.15 -9.09
CA ARG A 25 -1.29 9.78 -10.00
C ARG A 25 -2.57 9.42 -9.25
N GLY A 26 -2.48 8.69 -8.15
CA GLY A 26 -3.63 8.35 -7.30
C GLY A 26 -4.28 9.61 -6.73
N LEU A 27 -3.48 10.53 -6.21
CA LEU A 27 -3.95 11.81 -5.65
C LEU A 27 -4.57 12.71 -6.72
N VAL A 28 -3.94 12.84 -7.90
CA VAL A 28 -4.52 13.60 -9.03
C VAL A 28 -5.85 13.01 -9.48
N ARG A 29 -5.98 11.67 -9.55
CA ARG A 29 -7.25 11.02 -9.86
C ARG A 29 -8.31 11.28 -8.79
N PHE A 30 -7.94 11.31 -7.51
CA PHE A 30 -8.83 11.70 -6.43
C PHE A 30 -9.35 13.12 -6.62
N VAL A 31 -8.47 14.09 -6.89
CA VAL A 31 -8.87 15.50 -7.11
C VAL A 31 -9.88 15.62 -8.26
N ARG A 32 -9.67 14.85 -9.34
CA ARG A 32 -10.55 14.89 -10.53
C ARG A 32 -11.88 14.14 -10.32
N ALA A 33 -11.84 12.94 -9.77
CA ALA A 33 -13.00 12.05 -9.68
C ALA A 33 -13.65 12.00 -8.30
N ARG A 34 -13.03 12.62 -7.26
CA ARG A 34 -13.50 12.63 -5.85
C ARG A 34 -13.73 11.23 -5.28
N LEU A 35 -13.02 10.23 -5.78
CA LEU A 35 -13.15 8.85 -5.33
C LEU A 35 -12.24 8.61 -4.11
N VAL A 36 -12.82 8.45 -2.92
CA VAL A 36 -12.08 8.22 -1.66
C VAL A 36 -11.14 7.01 -1.74
N SER A 37 -11.49 5.98 -2.50
CA SER A 37 -10.59 4.83 -2.73
C SER A 37 -9.28 5.26 -3.40
N GLN A 38 -9.32 6.19 -4.35
CA GLN A 38 -8.11 6.72 -5.00
C GLN A 38 -7.25 7.54 -4.03
N LEU A 39 -7.89 8.27 -3.11
CA LEU A 39 -7.18 8.98 -2.04
C LEU A 39 -6.44 7.98 -1.14
N MET A 40 -7.13 6.95 -0.65
CA MET A 40 -6.52 5.95 0.25
C MET A 40 -5.37 5.20 -0.43
N TRP A 41 -5.52 4.82 -1.70
CA TRP A 41 -4.44 4.25 -2.49
C TRP A 41 -3.28 5.23 -2.69
N GLY A 42 -3.58 6.49 -3.03
CA GLY A 42 -2.57 7.54 -3.18
C GLY A 42 -1.78 7.78 -1.90
N VAL A 43 -2.46 7.86 -0.76
CA VAL A 43 -1.83 8.01 0.56
C VAL A 43 -0.99 6.78 0.90
N GLY A 44 -1.52 5.56 0.73
CA GLY A 44 -0.78 4.32 1.00
C GLY A 44 0.52 4.22 0.19
N LEU A 45 0.47 4.57 -1.11
CA LEU A 45 1.66 4.61 -1.97
C LEU A 45 2.61 5.77 -1.59
N GLY A 46 2.10 6.89 -1.10
CA GLY A 46 2.93 7.99 -0.57
C GLY A 46 3.69 7.57 0.70
N LEU A 47 3.02 6.84 1.59
CA LEU A 47 3.66 6.25 2.78
C LEU A 47 4.73 5.23 2.38
N ALA A 48 4.47 4.41 1.35
CA ALA A 48 5.46 3.46 0.80
C ALA A 48 6.66 4.20 0.21
N THR A 49 6.44 5.32 -0.52
CA THR A 49 7.53 6.18 -1.00
C THR A 49 8.38 6.70 0.15
N ALA A 50 7.75 7.16 1.23
CA ALA A 50 8.46 7.65 2.41
C ALA A 50 9.24 6.52 3.11
N ALA A 51 8.67 5.31 3.23
CA ALA A 51 9.34 4.17 3.83
C ALA A 51 10.59 3.76 3.04
N THR A 52 10.48 3.63 1.71
CA THR A 52 11.64 3.29 0.85
C THR A 52 12.69 4.40 0.82
N ALA A 53 12.29 5.67 0.97
CA ALA A 53 13.24 6.76 1.13
C ALA A 53 14.00 6.67 2.47
N VAL A 54 13.31 6.32 3.57
CA VAL A 54 13.96 6.07 4.87
C VAL A 54 14.95 4.91 4.76
N GLU A 55 14.58 3.81 4.11
CA GLU A 55 15.49 2.68 3.87
C GLU A 55 16.72 3.10 3.07
N LEU A 56 16.54 3.90 2.03
CA LEU A 56 17.67 4.42 1.24
C LEU A 56 18.60 5.28 2.09
N ILE A 57 18.07 6.13 2.98
CA ILE A 57 18.83 6.98 3.89
C ILE A 57 19.62 6.12 4.89
N VAL A 58 19.00 5.09 5.45
CA VAL A 58 19.66 4.13 6.37
C VAL A 58 20.76 3.36 5.64
N TYR A 59 20.49 2.94 4.40
CA TYR A 59 21.46 2.21 3.58
C TYR A 59 22.70 3.02 3.23
N VAL A 60 22.55 4.34 3.02
CA VAL A 60 23.68 5.28 2.81
C VAL A 60 24.49 5.53 4.09
N GLY A 61 24.03 5.00 5.23
CA GLY A 61 24.74 5.06 6.51
C GLY A 61 24.24 6.14 7.48
N VAL A 62 23.15 6.85 7.14
CA VAL A 62 22.53 7.78 8.07
C VAL A 62 21.56 7.00 8.98
N VAL A 63 21.97 6.78 10.21
CA VAL A 63 21.23 6.00 11.19
C VAL A 63 20.79 6.89 12.34
N GLY A 64 19.50 6.82 12.73
CA GLY A 64 18.97 7.55 13.86
C GLY A 64 17.72 6.89 14.42
N PRO A 65 17.44 7.03 15.72
CA PRO A 65 16.26 6.44 16.34
C PRO A 65 14.96 6.91 15.69
N LEU A 66 14.88 8.19 15.32
CA LEU A 66 13.70 8.75 14.64
C LEU A 66 13.44 8.10 13.28
N LEU A 67 14.49 7.78 12.52
CA LEU A 67 14.33 7.10 11.22
C LEU A 67 13.77 5.69 11.39
N LEU A 68 14.25 4.94 12.38
CA LEU A 68 13.74 3.60 12.69
C LEU A 68 12.29 3.65 13.18
N GLN A 69 11.97 4.59 14.07
CA GLN A 69 10.61 4.80 14.56
C GLN A 69 9.65 5.14 13.41
N THR A 70 10.07 6.05 12.52
CA THR A 70 9.33 6.43 11.33
C THR A 70 9.12 5.22 10.40
N TYR A 71 10.16 4.44 10.15
CA TYR A 71 10.09 3.25 9.30
C TYR A 71 9.07 2.23 9.82
N VAL A 72 9.11 1.88 11.11
CA VAL A 72 8.17 0.93 11.72
C VAL A 72 6.73 1.40 11.62
N PHE A 73 6.48 2.68 11.86
CA PHE A 73 5.16 3.27 11.68
C PHE A 73 4.70 3.21 10.21
N LEU A 74 5.55 3.65 9.28
CA LEU A 74 5.22 3.69 7.85
C LEU A 74 4.92 2.29 7.31
N SER A 75 5.72 1.28 7.64
CA SER A 75 5.54 -0.09 7.15
C SER A 75 4.18 -0.69 7.55
N ALA A 76 3.71 -0.44 8.77
CA ALA A 76 2.37 -0.85 9.20
C ALA A 76 1.26 -0.03 8.52
N ALA A 77 1.44 1.30 8.42
CA ALA A 77 0.46 2.20 7.86
C ALA A 77 0.21 1.96 6.35
N ILE A 78 1.26 1.62 5.57
CA ILE A 78 1.15 1.32 4.13
C ILE A 78 0.04 0.31 3.87
N VAL A 79 0.13 -0.87 4.50
CA VAL A 79 -0.81 -1.98 4.28
C VAL A 79 -2.21 -1.58 4.74
N GLY A 80 -2.32 -0.86 5.86
CA GLY A 80 -3.57 -0.31 6.37
C GLY A 80 -4.28 0.58 5.35
N PHE A 81 -3.59 1.60 4.83
CA PHE A 81 -4.18 2.55 3.87
C PHE A 81 -4.49 1.92 2.51
N LEU A 82 -3.65 1.02 2.00
CA LEU A 82 -3.92 0.28 0.77
C LEU A 82 -5.17 -0.61 0.92
N SER A 83 -5.34 -1.25 2.07
CA SER A 83 -6.53 -2.06 2.35
C SER A 83 -7.80 -1.21 2.43
N LEU A 84 -7.74 0.00 3.04
CA LEU A 84 -8.86 0.94 3.06
C LEU A 84 -9.30 1.34 1.65
N GLY A 85 -8.34 1.58 0.75
CA GLY A 85 -8.64 1.86 -0.65
C GLY A 85 -9.35 0.71 -1.36
N SER A 86 -9.18 -0.52 -0.89
CA SER A 86 -9.72 -1.74 -1.49
C SER A 86 -11.07 -2.16 -0.90
N THR A 87 -11.51 -1.65 0.26
CA THR A 87 -12.75 -2.05 0.92
C THR A 87 -14.01 -1.83 0.08
N ARG A 88 -14.01 -0.81 -0.78
CA ARG A 88 -15.15 -0.50 -1.67
C ARG A 88 -15.48 -1.62 -2.66
N VAL A 89 -14.50 -2.46 -2.99
CA VAL A 89 -14.73 -3.64 -3.84
C VAL A 89 -15.68 -4.63 -3.16
N LEU A 90 -15.68 -4.66 -1.82
CA LEU A 90 -16.52 -5.57 -1.03
C LEU A 90 -17.99 -5.10 -0.93
N ARG A 91 -18.32 -3.87 -1.34
CA ARG A 91 -19.67 -3.28 -1.42
C ARG A 91 -20.49 -3.28 -0.12
N SER A 92 -19.86 -3.32 1.04
CA SER A 92 -20.54 -3.26 2.34
C SER A 92 -20.20 -1.96 3.07
N THR A 93 -21.13 -1.02 3.12
CA THR A 93 -20.93 0.29 3.78
C THR A 93 -20.74 0.18 5.28
N ARG A 94 -21.38 -0.80 5.93
CA ARG A 94 -21.21 -1.05 7.38
C ARG A 94 -19.81 -1.57 7.66
N PHE A 95 -19.34 -2.53 6.86
CA PHE A 95 -17.98 -3.06 6.96
C PHE A 95 -16.95 -1.95 6.69
N GLU A 96 -17.12 -1.14 5.62
CA GLU A 96 -16.21 -0.05 5.26
C GLU A 96 -16.04 0.93 6.43
N ARG A 97 -17.12 1.38 7.06
CA ARG A 97 -17.06 2.33 8.19
C ARG A 97 -16.37 1.74 9.42
N GLY A 98 -16.77 0.54 9.84
CA GLY A 98 -16.19 -0.13 10.99
C GLY A 98 -14.71 -0.45 10.79
N TYR A 99 -14.37 -0.93 9.60
CA TYR A 99 -12.99 -1.26 9.24
C TYR A 99 -12.12 0.01 9.14
N THR A 100 -12.65 1.11 8.59
CA THR A 100 -11.93 2.39 8.55
C THR A 100 -11.62 2.90 9.95
N ALA A 101 -12.61 2.90 10.86
CA ALA A 101 -12.39 3.28 12.24
C ALA A 101 -11.33 2.40 12.92
N TYR A 102 -11.41 1.08 12.72
CA TYR A 102 -10.44 0.12 13.23
C TYR A 102 -9.02 0.42 12.74
N ILE A 103 -8.81 0.54 11.43
CA ILE A 103 -7.47 0.78 10.87
C ILE A 103 -6.90 2.11 11.30
N LEU A 104 -7.69 3.18 11.32
CA LEU A 104 -7.21 4.50 11.76
C LEU A 104 -6.80 4.49 13.24
N THR A 105 -7.59 3.84 14.10
CA THR A 105 -7.26 3.71 15.52
C THR A 105 -6.01 2.85 15.71
N ALA A 106 -5.92 1.71 15.03
CA ALA A 106 -4.78 0.82 15.13
C ALA A 106 -3.49 1.46 14.59
N CYS A 107 -3.54 2.15 13.43
CA CYS A 107 -2.40 2.91 12.90
C CYS A 107 -2.00 4.06 13.84
N GLY A 108 -2.97 4.77 14.44
CA GLY A 108 -2.70 5.80 15.43
C GLY A 108 -1.98 5.24 16.67
N SER A 109 -2.40 4.07 17.16
CA SER A 109 -1.75 3.38 18.27
C SER A 109 -0.33 2.94 17.96
N VAL A 110 -0.12 2.36 16.75
CA VAL A 110 1.23 2.01 16.27
C VAL A 110 2.11 3.26 16.19
N GLY A 111 1.58 4.36 15.62
CA GLY A 111 2.30 5.62 15.53
C GLY A 111 2.70 6.15 16.89
N ALA A 112 1.74 6.30 17.81
CA ALA A 112 2.00 6.78 19.17
C ALA A 112 3.08 5.94 19.86
N LEU A 113 2.97 4.61 19.78
CA LEU A 113 3.93 3.72 20.43
C LEU A 113 5.30 3.73 19.72
N SER A 114 5.35 3.82 18.39
CA SER A 114 6.61 3.87 17.63
C SER A 114 7.46 5.07 18.05
N PHE A 115 6.85 6.25 18.20
CA PHE A 115 7.59 7.46 18.56
C PHE A 115 7.92 7.59 20.04
N THR A 116 7.30 6.80 20.91
CA THR A 116 7.58 6.79 22.36
C THR A 116 8.51 5.65 22.79
N THR A 117 8.67 4.61 21.96
CA THR A 117 9.47 3.44 22.28
C THR A 117 10.90 3.58 21.73
N PRO A 118 11.95 3.37 22.54
CA PRO A 118 13.32 3.35 22.04
C PRO A 118 13.51 2.15 21.11
N MET A 119 14.10 2.41 19.93
CA MET A 119 14.41 1.37 18.95
C MET A 119 15.80 0.79 19.21
N PRO A 120 15.96 -0.54 19.28
CA PRO A 120 17.25 -1.15 19.47
C PRO A 120 18.13 -1.01 18.22
N SER A 121 19.40 -0.74 18.39
CA SER A 121 20.37 -0.66 17.29
C SER A 121 20.53 -1.98 16.53
N SER A 122 20.17 -3.11 17.16
CA SER A 122 20.15 -4.43 16.54
C SER A 122 19.12 -4.57 15.40
N MET A 123 18.24 -3.60 15.21
CA MET A 123 17.35 -3.55 14.04
C MET A 123 18.08 -3.27 12.73
N ILE A 124 19.34 -2.84 12.78
CA ILE A 124 20.15 -2.58 11.60
C ILE A 124 21.21 -3.66 11.48
N SER A 125 21.18 -4.42 10.41
CA SER A 125 22.18 -5.40 10.06
C SER A 125 22.63 -5.21 8.62
N GLY A 126 23.92 -5.04 8.39
CA GLY A 126 24.47 -4.84 7.03
C GLY A 126 23.96 -3.58 6.31
N GLY A 127 23.61 -2.52 7.04
CA GLY A 127 23.06 -1.29 6.46
C GLY A 127 21.56 -1.37 6.12
N VAL A 128 20.89 -2.46 6.46
CA VAL A 128 19.48 -2.71 6.18
C VAL A 128 18.70 -2.80 7.47
N VAL A 129 17.48 -2.29 7.48
CA VAL A 129 16.56 -2.48 8.61
C VAL A 129 16.02 -3.91 8.54
N SER A 130 16.66 -4.84 9.25
CA SER A 130 16.37 -6.28 9.20
C SER A 130 15.98 -6.91 10.55
N GLY A 131 16.09 -6.14 11.64
CA GLY A 131 15.76 -6.62 12.99
C GLY A 131 14.31 -6.45 13.37
N ASN A 132 13.82 -7.28 14.28
CA ASN A 132 12.48 -7.14 14.80
C ASN A 132 12.36 -5.93 15.74
N PRO A 133 11.27 -5.15 15.60
CA PRO A 133 10.94 -4.11 16.56
C PRO A 133 10.60 -4.72 17.93
N PRO A 134 10.55 -3.92 19.01
CA PRO A 134 10.11 -4.38 20.31
C PRO A 134 8.79 -5.17 20.23
N MET A 135 8.64 -6.23 21.01
CA MET A 135 7.55 -7.20 20.90
C MET A 135 6.16 -6.54 20.90
N LEU A 136 5.96 -5.50 21.72
CA LEU A 136 4.68 -4.80 21.78
C LEU A 136 4.36 -4.10 20.44
N LEU A 137 5.34 -3.47 19.80
CA LEU A 137 5.20 -2.87 18.49
C LEU A 137 4.95 -3.93 17.40
N LEU A 138 5.62 -5.07 17.49
CA LEU A 138 5.41 -6.20 16.58
C LEU A 138 3.96 -6.69 16.66
N VAL A 139 3.41 -6.86 17.86
CA VAL A 139 2.01 -7.28 18.06
C VAL A 139 1.05 -6.23 17.51
N LEU A 140 1.24 -4.95 17.86
CA LEU A 140 0.36 -3.88 17.36
C LEU A 140 0.43 -3.70 15.85
N SER A 141 1.63 -3.77 15.25
CA SER A 141 1.76 -3.72 13.79
C SER A 141 1.10 -4.92 13.12
N SER A 142 1.17 -6.10 13.72
CA SER A 142 0.48 -7.30 13.24
C SER A 142 -1.05 -7.16 13.29
N LEU A 143 -1.60 -6.48 14.30
CA LEU A 143 -3.03 -6.17 14.36
C LEU A 143 -3.47 -5.26 13.20
N VAL A 144 -2.59 -4.43 12.67
CA VAL A 144 -2.87 -3.65 11.45
C VAL A 144 -2.67 -4.50 10.20
N THR A 145 -1.50 -5.13 10.06
CA THR A 145 -1.07 -5.74 8.79
C THR A 145 -1.83 -7.03 8.47
N VAL A 146 -2.12 -7.87 9.45
CA VAL A 146 -2.80 -9.16 9.21
C VAL A 146 -4.24 -8.96 8.67
N PRO A 147 -5.13 -8.20 9.34
CA PRO A 147 -6.47 -7.94 8.79
C PRO A 147 -6.42 -7.17 7.47
N ALA A 148 -5.48 -6.24 7.32
CA ALA A 148 -5.31 -5.47 6.10
C ALA A 148 -4.93 -6.37 4.90
N THR A 149 -4.05 -7.33 5.11
CA THR A 149 -3.67 -8.31 4.09
C THR A 149 -4.88 -9.16 3.68
N PHE A 150 -5.69 -9.65 4.63
CA PHE A 150 -6.90 -10.40 4.31
C PHE A 150 -7.91 -9.57 3.51
N VAL A 151 -8.09 -8.30 3.84
CA VAL A 151 -8.98 -7.40 3.08
C VAL A 151 -8.44 -7.16 1.67
N LEU A 152 -7.14 -6.94 1.51
CA LEU A 152 -6.50 -6.78 0.20
C LEU A 152 -6.66 -8.02 -0.67
N LEU A 153 -6.34 -9.20 -0.15
CA LEU A 153 -6.49 -10.47 -0.86
C LEU A 153 -7.95 -10.76 -1.19
N GLY A 154 -8.85 -10.53 -0.24
CA GLY A 154 -10.29 -10.68 -0.46
C GLY A 154 -10.81 -9.75 -1.57
N ALA A 155 -10.37 -8.50 -1.59
CA ALA A 155 -10.72 -7.55 -2.65
C ALA A 155 -10.21 -8.00 -4.03
N VAL A 156 -8.98 -8.54 -4.10
CA VAL A 156 -8.42 -9.12 -5.33
C VAL A 156 -9.26 -10.31 -5.80
N VAL A 157 -9.57 -11.26 -4.92
CA VAL A 157 -10.38 -12.46 -5.25
C VAL A 157 -11.76 -12.04 -5.76
N VAL A 158 -12.44 -11.13 -5.05
CA VAL A 158 -13.76 -10.61 -5.46
C VAL A 158 -13.68 -9.89 -6.81
N SER A 159 -12.63 -9.11 -7.03
CA SER A 159 -12.42 -8.40 -8.29
C SER A 159 -12.14 -9.37 -9.45
N LEU A 160 -11.32 -10.39 -9.24
CA LEU A 160 -11.04 -11.44 -10.23
C LEU A 160 -12.33 -12.20 -10.61
N ARG A 161 -13.14 -12.60 -9.62
CA ARG A 161 -14.41 -13.30 -9.89
C ARG A 161 -15.41 -12.46 -10.70
N ARG A 162 -15.35 -11.11 -10.56
CA ARG A 162 -16.30 -10.22 -11.23
C ARG A 162 -15.86 -9.82 -12.64
N THR A 163 -14.58 -9.59 -12.86
CA THR A 163 -14.12 -8.94 -14.10
C THR A 163 -13.20 -9.82 -14.93
N TRP A 164 -12.57 -10.84 -14.32
CA TRP A 164 -11.54 -11.70 -14.95
C TRP A 164 -10.61 -10.93 -15.91
N ARG A 165 -10.21 -9.73 -15.49
CA ARG A 165 -9.34 -8.87 -16.29
C ARG A 165 -7.89 -9.12 -15.94
N TRP A 166 -7.04 -9.16 -16.96
CA TRP A 166 -5.59 -9.33 -16.80
C TRP A 166 -4.97 -8.32 -15.83
N GLN A 167 -5.45 -7.09 -15.86
CA GLN A 167 -5.01 -6.01 -14.96
C GLN A 167 -5.26 -6.36 -13.47
N THR A 168 -6.41 -6.92 -13.18
CA THR A 168 -6.75 -7.33 -11.79
C THR A 168 -5.90 -8.54 -11.37
N LEU A 169 -5.61 -9.45 -12.30
CA LEU A 169 -4.70 -10.58 -12.06
C LEU A 169 -3.29 -10.08 -11.72
N MET A 170 -2.75 -9.14 -12.49
CA MET A 170 -1.44 -8.52 -12.23
C MET A 170 -1.38 -7.86 -10.87
N MET A 171 -2.40 -7.09 -10.49
CA MET A 171 -2.49 -6.51 -9.15
C MET A 171 -2.52 -7.58 -8.05
N GLY A 172 -3.25 -8.68 -8.29
CA GLY A 172 -3.34 -9.80 -7.35
C GLY A 172 -2.01 -10.51 -7.17
N ILE A 173 -1.33 -10.83 -8.26
CA ILE A 173 0.00 -11.45 -8.23
C ILE A 173 0.99 -10.52 -7.53
N GLY A 174 0.98 -9.22 -7.86
CA GLY A 174 1.83 -8.25 -7.21
C GLY A 174 1.61 -8.16 -5.69
N ALA A 175 0.35 -8.18 -5.25
CA ALA A 175 0.02 -8.22 -3.82
C ALA A 175 0.51 -9.52 -3.14
N CYS A 176 0.39 -10.68 -3.81
CA CYS A 176 0.92 -11.95 -3.30
C CYS A 176 2.45 -11.94 -3.21
N VAL A 177 3.13 -11.36 -4.19
CA VAL A 177 4.61 -11.23 -4.19
C VAL A 177 5.07 -10.33 -3.04
N LEU A 178 4.37 -9.21 -2.79
CA LEU A 178 4.65 -8.35 -1.63
C LEU A 178 4.43 -9.07 -0.30
N ALA A 179 3.33 -9.83 -0.19
CA ALA A 179 3.05 -10.62 1.01
C ALA A 179 4.10 -11.70 1.25
N ALA A 180 4.57 -12.37 0.18
CA ALA A 180 5.66 -13.34 0.25
C ALA A 180 6.99 -12.67 0.64
N GLY A 181 7.25 -11.44 0.16
CA GLY A 181 8.40 -10.63 0.57
C GLY A 181 8.46 -10.42 2.07
N GLY A 182 7.33 -10.10 2.71
CA GLY A 182 7.24 -9.98 4.16
C GLY A 182 7.60 -11.28 4.91
N ALA A 183 7.25 -12.44 4.35
CA ALA A 183 7.67 -13.74 4.90
C ALA A 183 9.17 -13.99 4.73
N LEU A 184 9.74 -13.58 3.61
CA LEU A 184 11.20 -13.66 3.35
C LEU A 184 12.00 -12.74 4.29
N TYR A 185 11.43 -11.60 4.67
CA TYR A 185 12.01 -10.73 5.69
C TYR A 185 12.18 -11.45 7.03
N ILE A 186 11.15 -12.17 7.48
CA ILE A 186 11.19 -12.98 8.71
C ILE A 186 12.24 -14.09 8.61
N ALA A 187 12.46 -14.63 7.40
CA ALA A 187 13.46 -15.67 7.12
C ALA A 187 14.89 -15.14 6.97
N SER A 188 15.14 -13.84 7.21
CA SER A 188 16.45 -13.19 7.16
C SER A 188 17.13 -13.18 5.78
N PHE A 189 16.35 -13.06 4.70
CA PHE A 189 16.84 -12.87 3.34
C PHE A 189 16.58 -11.44 2.81
N PRO A 190 17.30 -10.41 3.28
CA PRO A 190 16.99 -9.00 2.99
C PRO A 190 17.10 -8.67 1.49
N VAL A 191 18.02 -9.27 0.76
CA VAL A 191 18.19 -9.04 -0.68
C VAL A 191 16.97 -9.54 -1.46
N ALA A 192 16.42 -10.71 -1.10
CA ALA A 192 15.23 -11.27 -1.73
C ALA A 192 13.98 -10.42 -1.43
N LEU A 193 13.92 -9.77 -0.26
CA LEU A 193 12.87 -8.84 0.11
C LEU A 193 12.81 -7.68 -0.90
N TYR A 194 13.91 -6.99 -1.14
CA TYR A 194 13.93 -5.84 -2.06
C TYR A 194 13.52 -6.21 -3.49
N TYR A 195 13.98 -7.36 -3.98
CA TYR A 195 13.54 -7.83 -5.30
C TYR A 195 12.06 -8.19 -5.34
N SER A 196 11.53 -8.83 -4.30
CA SER A 196 10.11 -9.15 -4.24
C SER A 196 9.24 -7.90 -4.12
N GLU A 197 9.65 -6.91 -3.34
CA GLU A 197 8.98 -5.62 -3.26
C GLU A 197 8.99 -4.90 -4.60
N PHE A 198 10.13 -4.82 -5.27
CA PHE A 198 10.23 -4.23 -6.59
C PHE A 198 9.32 -4.92 -7.61
N ILE A 199 9.38 -6.24 -7.72
CA ILE A 199 8.56 -7.02 -8.65
C ILE A 199 7.07 -6.86 -8.30
N GLY A 200 6.70 -6.97 -7.02
CA GLY A 200 5.33 -6.82 -6.56
C GLY A 200 4.73 -5.46 -6.90
N ILE A 201 5.50 -4.40 -6.69
CA ILE A 201 5.07 -3.03 -7.00
C ILE A 201 4.98 -2.79 -8.50
N VAL A 202 5.94 -3.29 -9.28
CA VAL A 202 5.89 -3.21 -10.75
C VAL A 202 4.64 -3.91 -11.29
N LEU A 203 4.28 -5.08 -10.79
CA LEU A 203 3.07 -5.80 -11.17
C LEU A 203 1.80 -5.03 -10.80
N ILE A 204 1.73 -4.48 -9.59
CA ILE A 204 0.61 -3.62 -9.19
C ILE A 204 0.52 -2.38 -10.08
N PHE A 205 1.66 -1.79 -10.42
CA PHE A 205 1.72 -0.65 -11.33
C PHE A 205 1.14 -0.95 -12.69
N PHE A 206 1.58 -2.04 -13.34
CA PHE A 206 1.03 -2.45 -14.64
C PHE A 206 -0.47 -2.75 -14.56
N GLY A 207 -0.93 -3.35 -13.47
CA GLY A 207 -2.35 -3.55 -13.22
C GLY A 207 -3.14 -2.25 -13.10
N LEU A 208 -2.61 -1.25 -12.36
CA LEU A 208 -3.27 0.04 -12.12
C LEU A 208 -3.27 0.95 -13.35
N VAL A 209 -2.16 1.03 -14.08
CA VAL A 209 -2.03 1.94 -15.24
C VAL A 209 -2.96 1.53 -16.37
N ASN A 210 -3.13 0.23 -16.58
CA ASN A 210 -3.95 -0.31 -17.66
C ASN A 210 -5.44 -0.47 -17.27
N LEU A 211 -5.85 -0.05 -16.06
CA LEU A 211 -7.29 -0.03 -15.74
C LEU A 211 -8.00 0.95 -16.68
N PRO A 212 -9.03 0.50 -17.41
CA PRO A 212 -9.82 1.38 -18.26
C PRO A 212 -10.38 2.51 -17.41
N GLN A 213 -10.12 3.74 -17.84
CA GLN A 213 -10.74 4.90 -17.21
C GLN A 213 -12.26 4.74 -17.37
N PRO A 214 -13.06 4.96 -16.31
CA PRO A 214 -14.49 5.12 -16.53
C PRO A 214 -14.63 6.23 -17.60
N SER A 215 -15.15 5.85 -18.75
CA SER A 215 -15.40 6.79 -19.83
C SER A 215 -16.21 7.92 -19.21
N SER A 216 -15.67 9.14 -19.22
CA SER A 216 -16.38 10.38 -18.92
C SER A 216 -17.35 10.69 -20.07
N GLY A 217 -18.12 9.68 -20.47
CA GLY A 217 -19.20 9.85 -21.43
C GLY A 217 -20.38 10.52 -20.73
N PRO A 218 -21.10 11.42 -21.41
CA PRO A 218 -22.28 12.09 -20.89
C PRO A 218 -23.46 11.10 -20.78
N ALA A 219 -23.40 10.18 -19.80
CA ALA A 219 -24.42 9.15 -19.60
C ALA A 219 -25.60 9.60 -18.71
N ILE A 220 -25.80 10.91 -18.53
CA ILE A 220 -26.91 11.41 -17.68
C ILE A 220 -27.93 12.27 -18.44
N ALA A 221 -27.69 12.63 -19.70
CA ALA A 221 -28.68 13.40 -20.47
C ALA A 221 -29.83 12.53 -21.02
N GLY A 222 -29.63 11.22 -21.20
CA GLY A 222 -30.64 10.34 -21.82
C GLY A 222 -31.70 9.74 -20.89
N TYR A 223 -31.48 9.72 -19.59
CA TYR A 223 -32.44 9.09 -18.66
C TYR A 223 -33.52 10.02 -18.11
N ARG A 224 -33.37 11.35 -18.25
CA ARG A 224 -34.40 12.31 -17.79
C ARG A 224 -35.51 12.58 -18.79
N LEU A 225 -35.38 12.23 -20.06
CA LEU A 225 -36.40 12.48 -21.08
C LEU A 225 -37.41 11.34 -21.21
N ARG A 226 -37.22 10.17 -20.59
CA ARG A 226 -38.17 9.04 -20.67
C ARG A 226 -39.15 8.94 -19.49
N ALA A 227 -39.01 9.76 -18.46
CA ALA A 227 -39.91 9.76 -17.32
C ALA A 227 -41.16 10.65 -17.51
N ASN A 228 -41.22 11.48 -18.57
CA ASN A 228 -42.30 12.42 -18.80
C ASN A 228 -43.26 12.00 -19.91
N ASP A 229 -43.07 10.85 -20.56
CA ASP A 229 -43.93 10.37 -21.65
C ASP A 229 -44.90 9.27 -21.18
N GLN A 230 -45.39 9.32 -19.95
CA GLN A 230 -46.58 8.53 -19.59
C GLN A 230 -47.83 9.36 -19.87
N PRO A 231 -48.76 8.89 -20.74
CA PRO A 231 -50.02 9.56 -20.97
C PRO A 231 -50.87 9.49 -19.69
N PRO A 232 -51.65 10.53 -19.41
CA PRO A 232 -52.56 10.51 -18.26
C PRO A 232 -53.66 9.49 -18.51
N VAL A 233 -53.91 8.66 -17.47
CA VAL A 233 -55.06 7.73 -17.38
C VAL A 233 -56.28 8.51 -16.95
#